data_09d826473d2fee222f668b8c41e8086f
#
_entry.id   09d826473d2fee222f668b8c41e8086f
#
_cell.length_a   1.000
_cell.length_b   1.000
_cell.length_c   1.000
_cell.angle_alpha   90.00
_cell.angle_beta   90.00
_cell.angle_gamma   90.00
#
_symmetry.space_group_name_H-M   'P 1'
#
loop_
_entity.id
_entity.type
_entity.pdbx_description
1 polymer ?
#
loop_
_entity_poly.entity_id
_entity_poly.type
_entity_poly.pdbx_seq_one_letter_code
_entity_poly.pdbx_strand_id
1 'polypeptide(L)'
;DKASGAFITSTGETPGSNRFEISGTKGRALLENDQLVLTRNAVPSDEWSKTSKIGFQQPETTVEDIPIHGADNGHAQLVSNFVEAILDGTELIAPGESGIGSVELANVMVYSGLINEPVDLPMDSAAWEAKLNDLIANSTHEKKVVEISNEDFTASYRR
;
A
#
# COMPACT_ATOMS: atom_id res chain seq x y z
N ASP A 1 9.55 -11.46 -14.82
CA ASP A 1 10.11 -10.67 -13.73
C ASP A 1 9.70 -11.28 -12.40
N LYS A 2 10.65 -11.34 -11.47
CA LYS A 2 10.39 -11.87 -10.13
C LYS A 2 10.52 -10.70 -9.17
N ALA A 3 9.40 -10.06 -8.86
CA ALA A 3 9.30 -9.10 -7.77
C ALA A 3 8.75 -9.80 -6.52
N SER A 4 9.20 -9.36 -5.36
CA SER A 4 8.63 -9.76 -4.07
C SER A 4 8.34 -8.52 -3.26
N GLY A 5 7.32 -8.58 -2.42
CA GLY A 5 6.95 -7.49 -1.54
C GLY A 5 6.52 -8.02 -0.18
N ALA A 6 6.60 -7.18 0.84
CA ALA A 6 6.04 -7.41 2.14
C ALA A 6 5.12 -6.24 2.50
N PHE A 7 3.92 -6.54 2.95
CA PHE A 7 2.98 -5.57 3.50
C PHE A 7 2.78 -5.87 4.98
N ILE A 8 3.09 -4.90 5.83
CA ILE A 8 3.00 -5.03 7.27
C ILE A 8 2.13 -3.89 7.78
N THR A 9 1.09 -4.20 8.51
CA THR A 9 0.24 -3.21 9.18
C THR A 9 -0.11 -3.69 10.57
N SER A 10 -0.13 -2.79 11.53
CA SER A 10 -0.46 -3.08 12.92
C SER A 10 -1.16 -1.90 13.56
N THR A 11 -2.18 -2.15 14.36
CA THR A 11 -2.83 -1.16 15.22
C THR A 11 -2.32 -1.22 16.67
N GLY A 12 -1.45 -2.18 16.97
CA GLY A 12 -0.92 -2.43 18.31
C GLY A 12 0.50 -1.90 18.56
N GLU A 13 1.11 -1.27 17.57
CA GLU A 13 2.47 -0.74 17.70
C GLU A 13 2.47 0.75 18.07
N THR A 14 3.26 1.09 19.09
CA THR A 14 3.46 2.49 19.51
C THR A 14 4.92 2.69 19.94
N PRO A 15 5.67 3.63 19.33
CA PRO A 15 5.30 4.39 18.14
C PRO A 15 5.27 3.50 16.89
N GLY A 16 4.27 3.73 16.03
CA GLY A 16 4.22 3.09 14.72
C GLY A 16 5.16 3.73 13.71
N SER A 17 5.40 3.05 12.61
CA SER A 17 6.12 3.60 11.46
C SER A 17 5.21 3.65 10.22
N ASN A 18 5.36 4.72 9.44
CA ASN A 18 4.76 4.79 8.12
C ASN A 18 5.90 4.84 7.10
N ARG A 19 6.22 3.67 6.53
CA ARG A 19 7.36 3.47 5.65
C ARG A 19 6.93 2.77 4.37
N PHE A 20 7.32 3.34 3.25
CA PHE A 20 7.16 2.73 1.93
C PHE A 20 8.51 2.68 1.23
N GLU A 21 8.94 1.48 0.85
CA GLU A 21 10.23 1.25 0.21
C GLU A 21 10.07 0.44 -1.07
N ILE A 22 10.69 0.91 -2.14
CA ILE A 22 10.84 0.16 -3.39
C ILE A 22 12.34 -0.01 -3.64
N SER A 23 12.81 -1.25 -3.64
CA SER A 23 14.19 -1.59 -3.98
C SER A 23 14.25 -2.34 -5.32
N GLY A 24 15.17 -1.92 -6.19
CA GLY A 24 15.40 -2.50 -7.49
C GLY A 24 16.90 -2.57 -7.82
N THR A 25 17.23 -3.12 -8.97
CA THR A 25 18.64 -3.26 -9.38
C THR A 25 19.36 -1.93 -9.55
N LYS A 26 18.64 -0.86 -9.90
CA LYS A 26 19.20 0.47 -10.11
C LYS A 26 19.24 1.34 -8.86
N GLY A 27 18.74 0.85 -7.73
CA GLY A 27 18.73 1.61 -6.48
C GLY A 27 17.47 1.38 -5.64
N ARG A 28 17.18 2.36 -4.77
CA ARG A 28 16.10 2.29 -3.79
C ARG A 28 15.42 3.65 -3.65
N ALA A 29 14.09 3.64 -3.63
CA ALA A 29 13.27 4.77 -3.21
C ALA A 29 12.68 4.47 -1.82
N LEU A 30 12.85 5.38 -0.88
CA LEU A 30 12.34 5.28 0.48
C LEU A 30 11.50 6.51 0.80
N LEU A 31 10.23 6.29 1.13
CA LEU A 31 9.36 7.30 1.71
C LEU A 31 9.14 6.97 3.18
N GLU A 32 9.56 7.85 4.05
CA GLU A 32 9.42 7.74 5.50
C GLU A 32 9.42 9.14 6.14
N ASN A 33 8.55 9.39 7.11
CA ASN A 33 8.42 10.69 7.78
C ASN A 33 8.27 11.88 6.81
N ASP A 34 7.43 11.71 5.79
CA ASP A 34 7.19 12.70 4.73
C ASP A 34 8.45 13.12 3.93
N GLN A 35 9.48 12.30 3.97
CA GLN A 35 10.69 12.48 3.17
C GLN A 35 10.83 11.36 2.15
N LEU A 36 11.05 11.72 0.89
CA LEU A 36 11.35 10.78 -0.19
C LEU A 36 12.83 10.84 -0.52
N VAL A 37 13.54 9.76 -0.22
CA VAL A 37 14.97 9.61 -0.49
C VAL A 37 15.17 8.62 -1.62
N LEU A 38 15.89 9.04 -2.66
CA LEU A 38 16.26 8.18 -3.77
C LEU A 38 17.77 7.88 -3.72
N THR A 39 18.10 6.62 -3.57
CA THR A 39 19.47 6.13 -3.66
C THR A 39 19.65 5.43 -5.01
N ARG A 40 20.58 5.89 -5.84
CA ARG A 40 20.86 5.31 -7.16
C ARG A 40 22.21 4.59 -7.14
N ASN A 41 22.25 3.38 -7.69
CA ASN A 41 23.47 2.64 -7.91
C ASN A 41 24.17 3.16 -9.18
N ALA A 42 25.47 3.38 -9.13
CA ALA A 42 26.27 3.75 -10.30
C ALA A 42 26.28 2.63 -11.36
N VAL A 43 26.22 1.38 -10.91
CA VAL A 43 26.08 0.18 -11.75
C VAL A 43 24.93 -0.64 -11.20
N PRO A 44 24.00 -1.17 -12.03
CA PRO A 44 22.93 -2.03 -11.57
C PRO A 44 23.45 -3.21 -10.74
N SER A 45 22.76 -3.55 -9.64
CA SER A 45 23.23 -4.57 -8.68
C SER A 45 23.37 -5.97 -9.30
N ASP A 46 22.58 -6.29 -10.31
CA ASP A 46 22.66 -7.55 -11.06
C ASP A 46 23.88 -7.62 -12.01
N GLU A 47 24.33 -6.49 -12.52
CA GLU A 47 25.60 -6.38 -13.27
C GLU A 47 26.79 -6.38 -12.32
N TRP A 48 26.69 -5.62 -11.23
CA TRP A 48 27.74 -5.55 -10.20
C TRP A 48 28.05 -6.92 -9.62
N SER A 49 27.03 -7.72 -9.30
CA SER A 49 27.20 -9.06 -8.75
C SER A 49 27.97 -10.01 -9.66
N LYS A 50 27.96 -9.77 -10.98
CA LYS A 50 28.70 -10.58 -11.98
C LYS A 50 30.13 -10.07 -12.24
N THR A 51 30.38 -8.80 -12.00
CA THR A 51 31.64 -8.13 -12.39
C THR A 51 32.56 -7.80 -11.21
N SER A 52 32.01 -7.66 -10.01
CA SER A 52 32.77 -7.38 -8.80
C SER A 52 33.73 -8.52 -8.48
N LYS A 53 35.02 -8.16 -8.22
CA LYS A 53 36.05 -9.10 -7.78
C LYS A 53 36.18 -9.21 -6.26
N ILE A 54 35.46 -8.36 -5.53
CA ILE A 54 35.54 -8.26 -4.08
C ILE A 54 34.18 -8.68 -3.52
N GLY A 55 34.18 -9.72 -2.69
CA GLY A 55 32.96 -10.19 -2.00
C GLY A 55 32.45 -9.12 -1.03
N PHE A 56 31.13 -9.02 -0.91
CA PHE A 56 30.39 -8.08 -0.03
C PHE A 56 30.57 -6.59 -0.32
N GLN A 57 31.24 -6.22 -1.41
CA GLN A 57 31.32 -4.84 -1.83
C GLN A 57 30.04 -4.44 -2.57
N GLN A 58 29.54 -3.25 -2.29
CA GLN A 58 28.39 -2.65 -2.99
C GLN A 58 28.90 -1.68 -4.09
N PRO A 59 28.10 -1.44 -5.14
CA PRO A 59 28.39 -0.39 -6.10
C PRO A 59 28.38 0.97 -5.42
N GLU A 60 29.09 1.94 -5.99
CA GLU A 60 28.97 3.32 -5.57
C GLU A 60 27.54 3.81 -5.71
N THR A 61 27.08 4.66 -4.79
CA THR A 61 25.74 5.19 -4.78
C THR A 61 25.72 6.70 -4.72
N THR A 62 24.69 7.29 -5.31
CA THR A 62 24.32 8.69 -5.10
C THR A 62 23.01 8.75 -4.34
N VAL A 63 22.90 9.69 -3.42
CA VAL A 63 21.67 9.90 -2.60
C VAL A 63 21.12 11.28 -2.96
N GLU A 64 19.82 11.33 -3.19
CA GLU A 64 19.07 12.52 -3.55
C GLU A 64 17.80 12.60 -2.71
N ASP A 65 17.58 13.73 -2.06
CA ASP A 65 16.31 14.04 -1.41
C ASP A 65 15.36 14.60 -2.47
N ILE A 66 14.26 13.91 -2.70
CA ILE A 66 13.23 14.33 -3.67
C ILE A 66 12.21 15.20 -2.95
N PRO A 67 12.07 16.49 -3.32
CA PRO A 67 11.07 17.33 -2.70
C PRO A 67 9.67 16.82 -2.97
N ILE A 68 8.89 16.61 -1.94
CA ILE A 68 7.46 16.28 -2.06
C ILE A 68 6.71 17.60 -2.19
N HIS A 69 6.17 17.84 -3.38
CA HIS A 69 5.35 19.00 -3.67
C HIS A 69 3.88 18.58 -3.68
N GLY A 70 3.08 19.19 -2.84
CA GLY A 70 1.62 19.02 -2.84
C GLY A 70 1.03 19.45 -1.50
N ALA A 71 -0.06 20.22 -1.55
CA ALA A 71 -0.95 20.33 -0.40
C ALA A 71 -1.68 18.98 -0.26
N ASP A 72 -1.88 18.52 0.95
CA ASP A 72 -2.71 17.34 1.24
C ASP A 72 -4.19 17.68 1.01
N ASN A 73 -4.56 17.82 -0.25
CA ASN A 73 -5.93 18.06 -0.72
C ASN A 73 -6.55 16.79 -1.32
N GLY A 74 -5.99 15.61 -1.02
CA GLY A 74 -6.32 14.36 -1.70
C GLY A 74 -7.82 14.09 -1.83
N HIS A 75 -8.59 14.14 -0.75
CA HIS A 75 -10.04 13.93 -0.81
C HIS A 75 -10.77 15.07 -1.52
N ALA A 76 -10.43 16.33 -1.26
CA ALA A 76 -11.05 17.48 -1.92
C ALA A 76 -10.75 17.49 -3.43
N GLN A 77 -9.53 17.16 -3.83
CA GLN A 77 -9.14 17.04 -5.22
C GLN A 77 -9.90 15.92 -5.95
N LEU A 78 -10.07 14.76 -5.32
CA LEU A 78 -10.85 13.66 -5.89
C LEU A 78 -12.33 14.05 -6.08
N VAL A 79 -12.94 14.72 -5.11
CA VAL A 79 -14.31 15.20 -5.21
C VAL A 79 -14.45 16.25 -6.32
N SER A 80 -13.54 17.22 -6.39
CA SER A 80 -13.54 18.23 -7.46
C SER A 80 -13.40 17.59 -8.83
N ASN A 81 -12.44 16.68 -9.00
CA ASN A 81 -12.26 15.96 -10.26
C ASN A 81 -13.48 15.12 -10.65
N PHE A 82 -14.15 14.49 -9.68
CA PHE A 82 -15.39 13.74 -9.94
C PHE A 82 -16.51 14.67 -10.45
N VAL A 83 -16.65 15.85 -9.86
CA VAL A 83 -17.61 16.86 -10.34
C VAL A 83 -17.26 17.36 -11.74
N GLU A 84 -15.99 17.67 -12.00
CA GLU A 84 -15.50 18.10 -13.32
C GLU A 84 -15.70 17.00 -14.38
N ALA A 85 -15.51 15.73 -14.01
CA ALA A 85 -15.77 14.61 -14.90
C ALA A 85 -17.26 14.54 -15.32
N ILE A 86 -18.17 14.84 -14.41
CA ILE A 86 -19.62 14.86 -14.70
C ILE A 86 -19.99 16.08 -15.56
N LEU A 87 -19.46 17.25 -15.26
CA LEU A 87 -19.86 18.51 -15.90
C LEU A 87 -19.15 18.74 -17.25
N ASP A 88 -17.87 18.42 -17.30
CA ASP A 88 -16.96 18.80 -18.38
C ASP A 88 -16.37 17.61 -19.14
N GLY A 89 -16.63 16.39 -18.68
CA GLY A 89 -16.07 15.18 -19.28
C GLY A 89 -14.58 14.99 -19.02
N THR A 90 -14.04 15.60 -17.97
CA THR A 90 -12.63 15.44 -17.56
C THR A 90 -12.34 13.99 -17.17
N GLU A 91 -11.14 13.51 -17.46
CA GLU A 91 -10.73 12.16 -17.08
C GLU A 91 -10.67 12.00 -15.56
N LEU A 92 -11.18 10.87 -15.05
CA LEU A 92 -11.14 10.56 -13.64
C LEU A 92 -9.72 10.22 -13.17
N ILE A 93 -9.22 10.88 -12.12
CA ILE A 93 -7.95 10.56 -11.45
C ILE A 93 -8.02 9.17 -10.80
N ALA A 94 -9.19 8.84 -10.26
CA ALA A 94 -9.43 7.55 -9.60
C ALA A 94 -10.72 6.92 -10.14
N PRO A 95 -10.69 6.28 -11.32
CA PRO A 95 -11.84 5.55 -11.82
C PRO A 95 -12.17 4.36 -10.90
N GLY A 96 -13.47 4.02 -10.80
CA GLY A 96 -13.94 2.97 -9.88
C GLY A 96 -13.25 1.63 -10.11
N GLU A 97 -12.93 1.30 -11.35
CA GLU A 97 -12.24 0.06 -11.71
C GLU A 97 -10.85 -0.04 -11.09
N SER A 98 -10.16 1.08 -10.87
CA SER A 98 -8.83 1.06 -10.22
C SER A 98 -8.88 0.59 -8.76
N GLY A 99 -10.03 0.72 -8.11
CA GLY A 99 -10.25 0.25 -6.75
C GLY A 99 -10.37 -1.27 -6.63
N ILE A 100 -10.77 -1.96 -7.71
CA ILE A 100 -10.99 -3.42 -7.69
C ILE A 100 -9.72 -4.16 -7.28
N GLY A 101 -8.58 -3.81 -7.86
CA GLY A 101 -7.30 -4.46 -7.54
C GLY A 101 -6.89 -4.30 -6.08
N SER A 102 -7.16 -3.15 -5.47
CA SER A 102 -6.87 -2.92 -4.04
C SER A 102 -7.76 -3.76 -3.14
N VAL A 103 -9.05 -3.88 -3.47
CA VAL A 103 -10.01 -4.71 -2.73
C VAL A 103 -9.66 -6.19 -2.88
N GLU A 104 -9.35 -6.63 -4.09
CA GLU A 104 -8.93 -8.00 -4.35
C GLU A 104 -7.67 -8.36 -3.55
N LEU A 105 -6.65 -7.50 -3.58
CA LEU A 105 -5.41 -7.72 -2.84
C LEU A 105 -5.67 -7.82 -1.32
N ALA A 106 -6.51 -6.96 -0.77
CA ALA A 106 -6.88 -7.02 0.65
C ALA A 106 -7.60 -8.34 0.99
N ASN A 107 -8.55 -8.76 0.14
CA ASN A 107 -9.29 -10.01 0.32
C ASN A 107 -8.36 -11.23 0.19
N VAL A 108 -7.42 -11.24 -0.76
CA VAL A 108 -6.43 -12.31 -0.92
C VAL A 108 -5.56 -12.46 0.32
N MET A 109 -5.08 -11.35 0.89
CA MET A 109 -4.27 -11.39 2.12
C MET A 109 -5.06 -12.01 3.29
N VAL A 110 -6.32 -11.60 3.47
CA VAL A 110 -7.18 -12.17 4.51
C VAL A 110 -7.47 -13.65 4.24
N TYR A 111 -7.83 -13.99 3.00
CA TYR A 111 -8.15 -15.36 2.61
C TYR A 111 -6.97 -16.30 2.80
N SER A 112 -5.79 -15.91 2.31
CA SER A 112 -4.54 -16.67 2.50
C SER A 112 -4.22 -16.90 3.98
N GLY A 113 -4.42 -15.89 4.83
CA GLY A 113 -4.26 -16.02 6.28
C GLY A 113 -5.25 -16.99 6.92
N LEU A 114 -6.51 -17.02 6.44
CA LEU A 114 -7.55 -17.89 6.97
C LEU A 114 -7.37 -19.36 6.58
N ILE A 115 -6.87 -19.63 5.36
CA ILE A 115 -6.62 -21.00 4.89
C ILE A 115 -5.19 -21.46 5.19
N ASN A 116 -4.31 -20.55 5.59
CA ASN A 116 -2.87 -20.78 5.84
C ASN A 116 -2.13 -21.36 4.63
N GLU A 117 -2.49 -20.91 3.42
CA GLU A 117 -1.91 -21.32 2.15
C GLU A 117 -1.67 -20.11 1.23
N PRO A 118 -0.70 -20.18 0.29
CA PRO A 118 -0.57 -19.18 -0.76
C PRO A 118 -1.82 -19.12 -1.64
N VAL A 119 -2.17 -17.91 -2.08
CA VAL A 119 -3.28 -17.67 -3.00
C VAL A 119 -2.77 -16.89 -4.20
N ASP A 120 -3.04 -17.38 -5.39
CA ASP A 120 -2.69 -16.70 -6.64
C ASP A 120 -3.71 -15.60 -6.99
N LEU A 121 -3.25 -14.61 -7.74
CA LEU A 121 -4.10 -13.57 -8.34
C LEU A 121 -4.26 -13.86 -9.86
N PRO A 122 -5.47 -13.63 -10.42
CA PRO A 122 -6.70 -13.23 -9.75
C PRO A 122 -7.27 -14.32 -8.84
N MET A 123 -7.84 -13.91 -7.71
CA MET A 123 -8.42 -14.82 -6.73
C MET A 123 -9.70 -15.49 -7.25
N ASP A 124 -9.93 -16.74 -6.88
CA ASP A 124 -11.23 -17.40 -7.06
C ASP A 124 -12.28 -16.73 -6.14
N SER A 125 -13.09 -15.85 -6.73
CA SER A 125 -14.11 -15.09 -6.02
C SER A 125 -15.20 -15.99 -5.42
N ALA A 126 -15.51 -17.14 -6.04
CA ALA A 126 -16.50 -18.07 -5.48
C ALA A 126 -15.97 -18.79 -4.23
N ALA A 127 -14.70 -19.15 -4.22
CA ALA A 127 -14.05 -19.72 -3.04
C ALA A 127 -14.01 -18.71 -1.88
N TRP A 128 -13.70 -17.44 -2.18
CA TRP A 128 -13.75 -16.36 -1.18
C TRP A 128 -15.16 -16.13 -0.65
N GLU A 129 -16.16 -16.04 -1.52
CA GLU A 129 -17.57 -15.87 -1.12
C GLU A 129 -18.03 -17.01 -0.21
N ALA A 130 -17.72 -18.26 -0.56
CA ALA A 130 -18.06 -19.42 0.26
C ALA A 130 -17.42 -19.34 1.65
N LYS A 131 -16.12 -18.95 1.71
CA LYS A 131 -15.41 -18.78 2.99
C LYS A 131 -16.00 -17.66 3.84
N LEU A 132 -16.33 -16.54 3.23
CA LEU A 132 -16.96 -15.40 3.93
C LEU A 132 -18.34 -15.79 4.49
N ASN A 133 -19.16 -16.49 3.71
CA ASN A 133 -20.47 -16.98 4.15
C ASN A 133 -20.34 -17.98 5.31
N ASP A 134 -19.34 -18.86 5.28
CA ASP A 134 -19.03 -19.76 6.40
C ASP A 134 -18.69 -18.98 7.68
N LEU A 135 -17.84 -17.97 7.58
CA LEU A 135 -17.47 -17.10 8.70
C LEU A 135 -18.68 -16.34 9.27
N ILE A 136 -19.56 -15.84 8.41
CA ILE A 136 -20.79 -15.14 8.81
C ILE A 136 -21.72 -16.11 9.55
N ALA A 137 -21.95 -17.30 9.00
CA ALA A 137 -22.86 -18.30 9.59
C ALA A 137 -22.38 -18.80 10.96
N ASN A 138 -21.05 -18.86 11.16
CA ASN A 138 -20.46 -19.35 12.41
C ASN A 138 -20.02 -18.21 13.37
N SER A 139 -20.32 -16.95 13.03
CA SER A 139 -19.98 -15.83 13.89
C SER A 139 -20.80 -15.83 15.17
N THR A 140 -20.12 -15.78 16.30
CA THR A 140 -20.71 -15.58 17.63
C THR A 140 -20.57 -14.13 18.12
N HIS A 141 -20.06 -13.24 17.26
CA HIS A 141 -19.82 -11.85 17.63
C HIS A 141 -21.13 -11.06 17.65
N GLU A 142 -21.48 -10.52 18.81
CA GLU A 142 -22.56 -9.55 18.96
C GLU A 142 -21.99 -8.13 18.96
N LYS A 143 -22.40 -7.32 17.98
CA LYS A 143 -21.99 -5.92 17.92
C LYS A 143 -22.65 -5.14 19.05
N LYS A 144 -21.86 -4.70 20.03
CA LYS A 144 -22.32 -3.72 21.02
C LYS A 144 -22.39 -2.35 20.35
N VAL A 145 -23.59 -1.81 20.21
CA VAL A 145 -23.77 -0.42 19.79
C VAL A 145 -23.42 0.46 20.98
N VAL A 146 -22.29 1.14 20.89
CA VAL A 146 -21.93 2.21 21.83
C VAL A 146 -22.41 3.50 21.20
N GLU A 147 -23.32 4.22 21.86
CA GLU A 147 -23.65 5.58 21.46
C GLU A 147 -22.41 6.45 21.73
N ILE A 148 -21.71 6.82 20.66
CA ILE A 148 -20.57 7.73 20.72
C ILE A 148 -21.17 9.13 20.83
N SER A 149 -21.14 9.71 22.03
CA SER A 149 -21.46 11.13 22.24
C SER A 149 -20.33 11.96 21.60
N ASN A 150 -20.62 12.65 20.49
CA ASN A 150 -19.88 13.78 19.90
C ASN A 150 -18.36 13.83 20.19
N GLU A 151 -17.62 12.75 19.94
CA GLU A 151 -16.17 12.86 19.87
C GLU A 151 -15.78 13.55 18.58
N ASP A 152 -14.96 14.60 18.70
CA ASP A 152 -14.43 15.33 17.55
C ASP A 152 -13.42 14.44 16.80
N PHE A 153 -13.91 13.75 15.78
CA PHE A 153 -13.08 12.91 14.91
C PHE A 153 -11.97 13.69 14.21
N THR A 154 -12.05 15.02 14.16
CA THR A 154 -10.99 15.83 13.54
C THR A 154 -9.67 15.75 14.32
N ALA A 155 -9.70 15.44 15.61
CA ALA A 155 -8.51 15.23 16.42
C ALA A 155 -7.73 13.96 16.02
N SER A 156 -8.41 12.96 15.48
CA SER A 156 -7.79 11.68 15.06
C SER A 156 -6.91 11.81 13.81
N TYR A 157 -7.11 12.87 13.03
CA TYR A 157 -6.40 13.13 11.77
C TYR A 157 -5.33 14.23 11.88
N ARG A 158 -5.15 14.79 13.07
CA ARG A 158 -4.07 15.76 13.32
C ARG A 158 -2.79 14.98 13.69
N ARG A 159 -1.91 14.84 12.72
CA ARG A 159 -0.50 14.47 12.92
C ARG A 159 0.37 15.69 12.69
#